data_d7149c9d56fc12b3e8a27b3c82331776
#
_entry.id   d7149c9d56fc12b3e8a27b3c82331776
#
_cell.length_a   1.000
_cell.length_b   1.000
_cell.length_c   1.000
_cell.angle_alpha   90.00
_cell.angle_beta   90.00
_cell.angle_gamma   90.00
#
_symmetry.space_group_name_H-M   'P 1'
#
loop_
_entity.id
_entity.type
_entity.pdbx_description
1 polymer ?
#
loop_
_entity_poly.entity_id
_entity_poly.type
_entity_poly.pdbx_seq_one_letter_code
_entity_poly.pdbx_strand_id
1 'polypeptide(L)'
;MRATKEEKVRARKKRITDALKRLLQKSVYSQISIQEIADEAGYSKGGVLHYFPTKDDIYIELINELYSELDHNHRRILQIDLNPEEIAPISSLLSVESFVLDRSNIIILINIILYSFENETIRTMMKKFFANHRLFFETIVKENNPKEKGPLDLDEKTIARIIQVVVFFMGLIEEFDSIDLDYAKIVRYVTQLLRPAVS
;
A
#
# COMPACT_ATOMS: atom_id res chain seq x y z
N MET A 1 27.42 -17.43 10.65
CA MET A 1 27.91 -16.26 9.88
C MET A 1 27.68 -14.98 10.69
N ARG A 2 28.69 -14.13 10.86
CA ARG A 2 28.49 -12.82 11.53
C ARG A 2 27.87 -11.85 10.52
N ALA A 3 26.78 -11.18 10.93
CA ALA A 3 26.14 -10.16 10.12
C ALA A 3 27.11 -9.01 9.77
N THR A 4 27.07 -8.57 8.52
CA THR A 4 27.88 -7.45 8.02
C THR A 4 27.51 -6.14 8.72
N LYS A 5 28.36 -5.12 8.59
CA LYS A 5 28.07 -3.78 9.14
C LYS A 5 26.78 -3.19 8.53
N GLU A 6 26.57 -3.40 7.24
CA GLU A 6 25.39 -2.92 6.52
C GLU A 6 24.11 -3.61 6.97
N GLU A 7 24.14 -4.95 7.13
CA GLU A 7 23.00 -5.71 7.65
C GLU A 7 22.61 -5.26 9.06
N LYS A 8 23.59 -4.94 9.92
CA LYS A 8 23.32 -4.40 11.26
C LYS A 8 22.69 -3.02 11.22
N VAL A 9 23.16 -2.13 10.33
CA VAL A 9 22.56 -0.80 10.13
C VAL A 9 21.12 -0.93 9.64
N ARG A 10 20.88 -1.76 8.62
CA ARG A 10 19.54 -2.01 8.08
C ARG A 10 18.60 -2.57 9.14
N ALA A 11 19.04 -3.54 9.94
CA ALA A 11 18.22 -4.11 11.02
C ALA A 11 17.84 -3.08 12.08
N ARG A 12 18.78 -2.14 12.41
CA ARG A 12 18.51 -1.06 13.36
C ARG A 12 17.54 -0.03 12.80
N LYS A 13 17.70 0.40 11.54
CA LYS A 13 16.76 1.28 10.85
C LYS A 13 15.37 0.66 10.84
N LYS A 14 15.26 -0.61 10.44
CA LYS A 14 14.00 -1.36 10.43
C LYS A 14 13.32 -1.37 11.80
N ARG A 15 14.07 -1.59 12.87
CA ARG A 15 13.51 -1.56 14.24
C ARG A 15 12.95 -0.19 14.62
N ILE A 16 13.55 0.89 14.13
CA ILE A 16 13.06 2.27 14.36
C ILE A 16 11.81 2.55 13.54
N THR A 17 11.77 2.15 12.27
CA THR A 17 10.56 2.29 11.42
C THR A 17 9.41 1.42 11.92
N ASP A 18 9.68 0.21 12.42
CA ASP A 18 8.66 -0.65 13.05
C ASP A 18 8.09 -0.02 14.34
N ALA A 19 8.91 0.67 15.12
CA ALA A 19 8.44 1.42 16.28
C ALA A 19 7.51 2.56 15.88
N LEU A 20 7.87 3.35 14.86
CA LEU A 20 6.99 4.37 14.30
C LEU A 20 5.68 3.76 13.77
N LYS A 21 5.75 2.63 13.07
CA LYS A 21 4.57 1.89 12.57
C LYS A 21 3.59 1.56 13.70
N ARG A 22 4.09 1.05 14.84
CA ARG A 22 3.25 0.75 16.02
C ARG A 22 2.64 1.99 16.68
N LEU A 23 3.38 3.09 16.72
CA LEU A 23 2.88 4.35 17.28
C LEU A 23 1.79 4.98 16.40
N LEU A 24 1.94 4.92 15.08
CA LEU A 24 0.95 5.42 14.11
C LEU A 24 -0.40 4.69 14.17
N GLN A 25 -0.44 3.48 14.73
CA GLN A 25 -1.70 2.77 14.97
C GLN A 25 -2.52 3.36 16.14
N LYS A 26 -1.90 4.18 16.99
CA LYS A 26 -2.51 4.70 18.22
C LYS A 26 -2.57 6.23 18.25
N SER A 27 -1.79 6.88 17.40
CA SER A 27 -1.62 8.34 17.41
C SER A 27 -1.39 8.88 16.01
N VAL A 28 -1.75 10.14 15.78
CA VAL A 28 -1.42 10.83 14.54
C VAL A 28 0.04 11.27 14.53
N TYR A 29 0.65 11.31 13.35
CA TYR A 29 2.08 11.60 13.18
C TYR A 29 2.56 12.88 13.87
N SER A 30 1.76 13.96 13.83
CA SER A 30 2.12 15.25 14.46
C SER A 30 2.32 15.14 15.97
N GLN A 31 1.61 14.22 16.64
CA GLN A 31 1.68 14.01 18.09
C GLN A 31 2.85 13.10 18.52
N ILE A 32 3.43 12.35 17.60
CA ILE A 32 4.53 11.42 17.90
C ILE A 32 5.85 12.20 17.94
N SER A 33 6.59 12.09 19.03
CA SER A 33 7.93 12.67 19.20
C SER A 33 9.04 11.66 18.87
N ILE A 34 10.26 12.16 18.56
CA ILE A 34 11.44 11.30 18.38
C ILE A 34 11.74 10.53 19.68
N GLN A 35 11.45 11.10 20.85
CA GLN A 35 11.66 10.41 22.13
C GLN A 35 10.76 9.17 22.23
N GLU A 36 9.47 9.30 21.92
CA GLU A 36 8.54 8.16 21.93
C GLU A 36 8.94 7.07 20.93
N ILE A 37 9.42 7.47 19.74
CA ILE A 37 9.93 6.51 18.75
C ILE A 37 11.17 5.78 19.32
N ALA A 38 12.06 6.49 20.00
CA ALA A 38 13.26 5.92 20.58
C ALA A 38 12.91 4.94 21.72
N ASP A 39 12.02 5.33 22.61
CA ASP A 39 11.54 4.51 23.72
C ASP A 39 10.87 3.22 23.21
N GLU A 40 9.97 3.34 22.24
CA GLU A 40 9.28 2.22 21.58
C GLU A 40 10.26 1.29 20.83
N ALA A 41 11.33 1.86 20.25
CA ALA A 41 12.37 1.09 19.54
C ALA A 41 13.39 0.45 20.49
N GLY A 42 13.43 0.86 21.76
CA GLY A 42 14.44 0.45 22.74
C GLY A 42 15.81 1.05 22.47
N TYR A 43 15.85 2.33 22.03
CA TYR A 43 17.06 3.12 21.80
C TYR A 43 17.02 4.43 22.61
N SER A 44 18.16 5.09 22.78
CA SER A 44 18.18 6.48 23.20
C SER A 44 17.80 7.40 22.04
N LYS A 45 17.27 8.60 22.34
CA LYS A 45 17.00 9.64 21.33
C LYS A 45 18.22 9.91 20.45
N GLY A 46 19.42 10.02 21.03
CA GLY A 46 20.66 10.20 20.28
C GLY A 46 20.99 9.00 19.38
N GLY A 47 20.67 7.78 19.84
CA GLY A 47 20.80 6.56 19.05
C GLY A 47 19.88 6.55 17.81
N VAL A 48 18.66 7.06 17.93
CA VAL A 48 17.76 7.23 16.77
C VAL A 48 18.28 8.32 15.84
N LEU A 49 18.65 9.50 16.38
CA LEU A 49 19.15 10.63 15.58
C LEU A 49 20.46 10.31 14.84
N HIS A 50 21.21 9.34 15.29
CA HIS A 50 22.38 8.83 14.58
C HIS A 50 22.01 8.15 13.24
N TYR A 51 20.85 7.50 13.15
CA TYR A 51 20.35 6.82 11.94
C TYR A 51 19.42 7.69 11.10
N PHE A 52 18.67 8.56 11.75
CA PHE A 52 17.66 9.43 11.16
C PHE A 52 17.78 10.84 11.77
N PRO A 53 18.39 11.78 11.06
CA PRO A 53 18.61 13.15 11.55
C PRO A 53 17.32 13.87 11.99
N THR A 54 16.20 13.56 11.35
CA THR A 54 14.90 14.15 11.65
C THR A 54 13.81 13.08 11.81
N LYS A 55 12.68 13.46 12.39
CA LYS A 55 11.48 12.60 12.44
C LYS A 55 10.96 12.28 11.03
N ASP A 56 11.04 13.24 10.13
CA ASP A 56 10.61 13.08 8.75
C ASP A 56 11.43 12.02 8.00
N ASP A 57 12.74 11.92 8.28
CA ASP A 57 13.58 10.88 7.69
C ASP A 57 13.13 9.47 8.08
N ILE A 58 12.65 9.28 9.32
CA ILE A 58 12.08 7.99 9.77
C ILE A 58 10.79 7.70 8.99
N TYR A 59 9.98 8.73 8.79
CA TYR A 59 8.70 8.60 8.10
C TYR A 59 8.88 8.32 6.60
N ILE A 60 9.82 9.02 5.96
CA ILE A 60 10.21 8.76 4.57
C ILE A 60 10.72 7.33 4.39
N GLU A 61 11.54 6.84 5.32
CA GLU A 61 12.02 5.44 5.28
C GLU A 61 10.86 4.45 5.42
N LEU A 62 9.93 4.68 6.36
CA LEU A 62 8.73 3.87 6.50
C LEU A 62 7.90 3.84 5.21
N ILE A 63 7.70 4.99 4.57
CA ILE A 63 6.99 5.08 3.29
C ILE A 63 7.72 4.28 2.21
N ASN A 64 9.04 4.37 2.13
CA ASN A 64 9.84 3.60 1.19
C ASN A 64 9.76 2.09 1.42
N GLU A 65 9.71 1.65 2.68
CA GLU A 65 9.49 0.25 3.04
C GLU A 65 8.13 -0.25 2.57
N LEU A 66 7.05 0.49 2.85
CA LEU A 66 5.70 0.14 2.39
C LEU A 66 5.60 0.10 0.87
N TYR A 67 6.28 1.04 0.22
CA TYR A 67 6.38 1.08 -1.25
C TYR A 67 7.08 -0.16 -1.81
N SER A 68 8.22 -0.51 -1.23
CA SER A 68 9.01 -1.66 -1.66
C SER A 68 8.25 -2.98 -1.46
N GLU A 69 7.50 -3.09 -0.37
CA GLU A 69 6.66 -4.26 -0.07
C GLU A 69 5.52 -4.39 -1.10
N LEU A 70 4.82 -3.30 -1.39
CA LEU A 70 3.75 -3.28 -2.40
C LEU A 70 4.29 -3.62 -3.80
N ASP A 71 5.40 -2.99 -4.21
CA ASP A 71 6.02 -3.25 -5.50
C ASP A 71 6.54 -4.71 -5.63
N HIS A 72 7.06 -5.28 -4.54
CA HIS A 72 7.45 -6.68 -4.50
C HIS A 72 6.23 -7.60 -4.69
N ASN A 73 5.13 -7.33 -4.01
CA ASN A 73 3.89 -8.08 -4.13
C ASN A 73 3.32 -7.99 -5.55
N HIS A 74 3.28 -6.80 -6.14
CA HIS A 74 2.86 -6.59 -7.52
C HIS A 74 3.70 -7.40 -8.52
N ARG A 75 5.04 -7.38 -8.37
CA ARG A 75 5.93 -8.17 -9.24
C ARG A 75 5.72 -9.67 -9.07
N ARG A 76 5.47 -10.15 -7.86
CA ARG A 76 5.16 -11.56 -7.63
C ARG A 76 3.89 -11.98 -8.35
N ILE A 77 2.84 -11.16 -8.30
CA ILE A 77 1.57 -11.43 -9.00
C ILE A 77 1.80 -11.58 -10.50
N LEU A 78 2.54 -10.66 -11.10
CA LEU A 78 2.83 -10.68 -12.54
C LEU A 78 3.72 -11.86 -12.98
N GLN A 79 4.38 -12.55 -12.04
CA GLN A 79 5.22 -13.72 -12.31
C GLN A 79 4.49 -15.06 -12.11
N ILE A 80 3.27 -15.04 -11.56
CA ILE A 80 2.48 -16.25 -11.41
C ILE A 80 1.92 -16.62 -12.79
N ASP A 81 2.15 -17.85 -13.22
CA ASP A 81 1.58 -18.39 -14.46
C ASP A 81 0.10 -18.69 -14.25
N LEU A 82 -0.71 -17.65 -14.38
CA LEU A 82 -2.17 -17.69 -14.28
C LEU A 82 -2.78 -17.43 -15.65
N ASN A 83 -3.96 -18.02 -15.86
CA ASN A 83 -4.76 -17.61 -17.00
C ASN A 83 -5.05 -16.11 -16.93
N PRO A 84 -5.05 -15.38 -18.07
CA PRO A 84 -5.39 -13.97 -18.12
C PRO A 84 -6.68 -13.61 -17.36
N GLU A 85 -7.65 -14.52 -17.34
CA GLU A 85 -8.94 -14.33 -16.65
C GLU A 85 -8.84 -14.36 -15.13
N GLU A 86 -7.77 -14.95 -14.58
CA GLU A 86 -7.54 -15.09 -13.13
C GLU A 86 -6.61 -14.00 -12.58
N ILE A 87 -5.75 -13.39 -13.42
CA ILE A 87 -4.76 -12.40 -12.98
C ILE A 87 -5.45 -11.17 -12.37
N ALA A 88 -6.46 -10.60 -13.02
CA ALA A 88 -7.12 -9.39 -12.52
C ALA A 88 -7.86 -9.61 -11.19
N PRO A 89 -8.68 -10.67 -11.01
CA PRO A 89 -9.27 -11.01 -9.73
C PRO A 89 -8.24 -11.26 -8.62
N ILE A 90 -7.20 -12.03 -8.91
CA ILE A 90 -6.17 -12.38 -7.91
C ILE A 90 -5.34 -11.15 -7.53
N SER A 91 -4.96 -10.30 -8.49
CA SER A 91 -4.24 -9.05 -8.22
C SER A 91 -5.06 -8.10 -7.34
N SER A 92 -6.34 -7.98 -7.64
CA SER A 92 -7.26 -7.16 -6.85
C SER A 92 -7.44 -7.76 -5.45
N LEU A 93 -7.57 -9.10 -5.34
CA LEU A 93 -7.69 -9.79 -4.07
C LEU A 93 -6.44 -9.61 -3.19
N LEU A 94 -5.23 -9.75 -3.75
CA LEU A 94 -3.98 -9.57 -3.03
C LEU A 94 -3.77 -8.09 -2.63
N SER A 95 -4.23 -7.14 -3.44
CA SER A 95 -4.25 -5.73 -3.06
C SER A 95 -5.25 -5.47 -1.93
N VAL A 96 -6.42 -6.08 -1.97
CA VAL A 96 -7.41 -6.07 -0.88
C VAL A 96 -6.79 -6.69 0.38
N GLU A 97 -6.17 -7.86 0.28
CA GLU A 97 -5.53 -8.55 1.40
C GLU A 97 -4.47 -7.67 2.08
N SER A 98 -3.63 -7.01 1.28
CA SER A 98 -2.57 -6.14 1.81
C SER A 98 -3.09 -4.85 2.48
N PHE A 99 -4.24 -4.32 2.05
CA PHE A 99 -4.79 -3.05 2.55
C PHE A 99 -6.01 -3.23 3.44
N VAL A 100 -6.83 -4.26 3.21
CA VAL A 100 -8.10 -4.48 3.93
C VAL A 100 -7.91 -5.42 5.10
N LEU A 101 -7.17 -6.52 4.93
CA LEU A 101 -6.99 -7.51 5.99
C LEU A 101 -5.92 -7.09 7.00
N ASP A 102 -4.94 -6.28 6.61
CA ASP A 102 -4.02 -5.64 7.56
C ASP A 102 -4.53 -4.24 7.92
N ARG A 103 -5.46 -4.21 8.86
CA ARG A 103 -6.03 -3.00 9.46
C ARG A 103 -4.97 -1.94 9.82
N SER A 104 -3.79 -2.41 10.23
CA SER A 104 -2.68 -1.51 10.58
C SER A 104 -2.18 -0.68 9.39
N ASN A 105 -2.19 -1.24 8.19
CA ASN A 105 -1.73 -0.56 6.98
C ASN A 105 -2.66 0.59 6.57
N ILE A 106 -3.97 0.42 6.73
CA ILE A 106 -4.95 1.50 6.44
C ILE A 106 -4.74 2.69 7.36
N ILE A 107 -4.59 2.48 8.67
CA ILE A 107 -4.37 3.56 9.63
C ILE A 107 -3.07 4.31 9.32
N ILE A 108 -2.01 3.58 8.99
CA ILE A 108 -0.73 4.17 8.61
C ILE A 108 -0.87 4.98 7.31
N LEU A 109 -1.56 4.45 6.30
CA LEU A 109 -1.77 5.13 5.03
C LEU A 109 -2.58 6.42 5.21
N ILE A 110 -3.63 6.42 6.06
CA ILE A 110 -4.38 7.63 6.41
C ILE A 110 -3.45 8.67 7.06
N ASN A 111 -2.61 8.26 8.01
CA ASN A 111 -1.63 9.15 8.63
C ASN A 111 -0.67 9.76 7.59
N ILE A 112 -0.19 8.96 6.64
CA ILE A 112 0.67 9.41 5.54
C ILE A 112 -0.06 10.43 4.65
N ILE A 113 -1.31 10.13 4.28
CA ILE A 113 -2.13 11.03 3.46
C ILE A 113 -2.34 12.36 4.18
N LEU A 114 -2.74 12.35 5.44
CA LEU A 114 -2.95 13.58 6.22
C LEU A 114 -1.67 14.41 6.28
N TYR A 115 -0.54 13.79 6.61
CA TYR A 115 0.74 14.50 6.67
C TYR A 115 1.22 15.00 5.30
N SER A 116 0.81 14.36 4.21
CA SER A 116 1.16 14.79 2.85
C SER A 116 0.59 16.18 2.48
N PHE A 117 -0.42 16.67 3.21
CA PHE A 117 -0.94 18.03 3.01
C PHE A 117 -0.06 19.10 3.67
N GLU A 118 0.79 18.71 4.62
CA GLU A 118 1.69 19.59 5.36
C GLU A 118 3.15 19.49 4.88
N ASN A 119 3.52 18.40 4.19
CA ASN A 119 4.89 18.11 3.76
C ASN A 119 4.94 17.78 2.26
N GLU A 120 5.56 18.67 1.46
CA GLU A 120 5.59 18.52 -0.01
C GLU A 120 6.43 17.33 -0.48
N THR A 121 7.47 16.92 0.27
CA THR A 121 8.23 15.71 -0.03
C THR A 121 7.35 14.49 0.09
N ILE A 122 6.65 14.35 1.20
CA ILE A 122 5.69 13.26 1.44
C ILE A 122 4.57 13.29 0.39
N ARG A 123 4.06 14.49 0.06
CA ARG A 123 3.03 14.67 -0.96
C ARG A 123 3.48 14.16 -2.32
N THR A 124 4.72 14.48 -2.71
CA THR A 124 5.30 13.98 -3.96
C THR A 124 5.44 12.46 -3.95
N MET A 125 5.86 11.88 -2.83
CA MET A 125 5.91 10.43 -2.67
C MET A 125 4.53 9.79 -2.81
N MET A 126 3.48 10.37 -2.21
CA MET A 126 2.11 9.87 -2.30
C MET A 126 1.54 9.98 -3.72
N LYS A 127 1.80 11.09 -4.44
CA LYS A 127 1.45 11.20 -5.87
C LYS A 127 2.03 10.04 -6.68
N LYS A 128 3.31 9.73 -6.46
CA LYS A 128 4.00 8.62 -7.12
C LYS A 128 3.44 7.26 -6.72
N PHE A 129 3.14 7.08 -5.44
CA PHE A 129 2.51 5.87 -4.91
C PHE A 129 1.19 5.57 -5.62
N PHE A 130 0.25 6.49 -5.61
CA PHE A 130 -1.04 6.28 -6.25
C PHE A 130 -0.94 6.15 -7.78
N ALA A 131 0.00 6.86 -8.41
CA ALA A 131 0.24 6.72 -9.85
C ALA A 131 0.76 5.31 -10.21
N ASN A 132 1.74 4.79 -9.47
CA ASN A 132 2.29 3.46 -9.70
C ASN A 132 1.26 2.36 -9.44
N HIS A 133 0.47 2.50 -8.36
CA HIS A 133 -0.61 1.57 -8.06
C HIS A 133 -1.68 1.54 -9.17
N ARG A 134 -2.03 2.71 -9.73
CA ARG A 134 -2.93 2.79 -10.88
C ARG A 134 -2.32 2.16 -12.13
N LEU A 135 -1.05 2.46 -12.44
CA LEU A 135 -0.36 1.88 -13.60
C LEU A 135 -0.28 0.36 -13.53
N PHE A 136 -0.11 -0.20 -12.34
CA PHE A 136 -0.17 -1.64 -12.13
C PHE A 136 -1.52 -2.22 -12.61
N PHE A 137 -2.63 -1.63 -12.18
CA PHE A 137 -3.96 -2.07 -12.63
C PHE A 137 -4.19 -1.78 -14.13
N GLU A 138 -3.69 -0.67 -14.68
CA GLU A 138 -3.76 -0.41 -16.12
C GLU A 138 -3.07 -1.53 -16.93
N THR A 139 -1.89 -1.96 -16.48
CA THR A 139 -1.17 -3.06 -17.12
C THR A 139 -2.00 -4.35 -17.10
N ILE A 140 -2.53 -4.71 -15.93
CA ILE A 140 -3.36 -5.91 -15.79
C ILE A 140 -4.60 -5.84 -16.67
N VAL A 141 -5.32 -4.71 -16.65
CA VAL A 141 -6.52 -4.51 -17.46
C VAL A 141 -6.18 -4.61 -18.95
N LYS A 142 -5.09 -3.98 -19.39
CA LYS A 142 -4.66 -4.00 -20.79
C LYS A 142 -4.26 -5.40 -21.27
N GLU A 143 -3.53 -6.15 -20.46
CA GLU A 143 -3.09 -7.49 -20.80
C GLU A 143 -4.25 -8.51 -20.85
N ASN A 144 -5.29 -8.27 -20.05
CA ASN A 144 -6.43 -9.15 -19.91
C ASN A 144 -7.72 -8.64 -20.60
N ASN A 145 -7.64 -7.49 -21.29
CA ASN A 145 -8.79 -6.95 -22.01
C ASN A 145 -8.84 -7.55 -23.41
N PRO A 146 -9.83 -8.41 -23.75
CA PRO A 146 -10.04 -8.84 -25.13
C PRO A 146 -10.31 -7.60 -25.98
N LYS A 147 -9.99 -7.67 -27.28
CA LYS A 147 -10.08 -6.56 -28.23
C LYS A 147 -11.52 -5.97 -28.41
N GLU A 148 -12.50 -6.58 -27.81
CA GLU A 148 -13.91 -6.14 -27.85
C GLU A 148 -14.24 -5.24 -26.67
N LYS A 149 -14.88 -4.12 -26.95
CA LYS A 149 -15.32 -3.13 -25.96
C LYS A 149 -16.37 -3.72 -25.03
N GLY A 150 -16.19 -3.52 -23.72
CA GLY A 150 -17.18 -3.93 -22.72
C GLY A 150 -18.48 -3.12 -22.78
N PRO A 151 -19.52 -3.56 -22.05
CA PRO A 151 -20.84 -2.93 -22.08
C PRO A 151 -20.83 -1.46 -21.62
N LEU A 152 -19.80 -1.04 -20.89
CA LEU A 152 -19.68 0.33 -20.35
C LEU A 152 -18.77 1.25 -21.18
N ASP A 153 -18.16 0.78 -22.26
CA ASP A 153 -17.22 1.54 -23.13
C ASP A 153 -16.16 2.35 -22.31
N LEU A 154 -15.60 1.74 -21.27
CA LEU A 154 -14.59 2.35 -20.40
C LEU A 154 -13.18 2.08 -20.93
N ASP A 155 -12.31 3.09 -20.86
CA ASP A 155 -10.89 2.91 -21.15
C ASP A 155 -10.14 2.26 -19.95
N GLU A 156 -8.96 1.72 -20.21
CA GLU A 156 -8.16 0.97 -19.23
C GLU A 156 -7.81 1.85 -18.01
N LYS A 157 -7.60 3.15 -18.19
CA LYS A 157 -7.28 4.09 -17.11
C LYS A 157 -8.46 4.29 -16.18
N THR A 158 -9.66 4.40 -16.76
CA THR A 158 -10.91 4.53 -16.00
C THR A 158 -11.17 3.27 -15.20
N ILE A 159 -11.04 2.09 -15.82
CA ILE A 159 -11.19 0.80 -15.16
C ILE A 159 -10.19 0.66 -14.02
N ALA A 160 -8.91 0.92 -14.27
CA ALA A 160 -7.85 0.87 -13.27
C ALA A 160 -8.12 1.82 -12.08
N ARG A 161 -8.66 3.02 -12.35
CA ARG A 161 -9.04 3.97 -11.32
C ARG A 161 -10.22 3.46 -10.48
N ILE A 162 -11.22 2.84 -11.10
CA ILE A 162 -12.35 2.25 -10.37
C ILE A 162 -11.85 1.14 -9.45
N ILE A 163 -11.02 0.21 -9.95
CA ILE A 163 -10.42 -0.85 -9.13
C ILE A 163 -9.65 -0.25 -7.96
N GLN A 164 -8.79 0.74 -8.22
CA GLN A 164 -8.00 1.41 -7.18
C GLN A 164 -8.86 2.03 -6.10
N VAL A 165 -9.96 2.70 -6.47
CA VAL A 165 -10.90 3.32 -5.53
C VAL A 165 -11.61 2.26 -4.70
N VAL A 166 -12.12 1.21 -5.34
CA VAL A 166 -12.82 0.11 -4.66
C VAL A 166 -11.91 -0.53 -3.62
N VAL A 167 -10.68 -0.92 -4.02
CA VAL A 167 -9.71 -1.56 -3.12
C VAL A 167 -9.37 -0.66 -1.93
N PHE A 168 -9.08 0.62 -2.19
CA PHE A 168 -8.71 1.57 -1.14
C PHE A 168 -9.86 1.86 -0.17
N PHE A 169 -11.05 2.15 -0.70
CA PHE A 169 -12.21 2.50 0.12
C PHE A 169 -12.80 1.31 0.86
N MET A 170 -12.72 0.10 0.32
CA MET A 170 -13.13 -1.11 1.05
C MET A 170 -12.35 -1.23 2.38
N GLY A 171 -11.01 -1.10 2.32
CA GLY A 171 -10.21 -1.15 3.54
C GLY A 171 -10.52 -0.06 4.54
N LEU A 172 -10.81 1.14 4.05
CA LEU A 172 -11.18 2.27 4.91
C LEU A 172 -12.54 2.07 5.57
N ILE A 173 -13.55 1.60 4.83
CA ILE A 173 -14.91 1.43 5.36
C ILE A 173 -14.95 0.32 6.41
N GLU A 174 -14.21 -0.79 6.20
CA GLU A 174 -14.13 -1.90 7.17
C GLU A 174 -13.65 -1.47 8.56
N GLU A 175 -12.91 -0.37 8.65
CA GLU A 175 -12.49 0.18 9.94
C GLU A 175 -13.67 0.72 10.76
N PHE A 176 -14.74 1.19 10.09
CA PHE A 176 -15.87 1.88 10.72
C PHE A 176 -17.17 1.07 10.68
N ASP A 177 -17.35 0.26 9.65
CA ASP A 177 -18.55 -0.53 9.40
C ASP A 177 -18.15 -1.92 8.87
N SER A 178 -17.65 -2.74 9.78
CA SER A 178 -17.23 -4.12 9.47
C SER A 178 -18.44 -5.01 9.32
N ILE A 179 -18.63 -5.51 8.10
CA ILE A 179 -19.68 -6.50 7.79
C ILE A 179 -19.04 -7.78 7.23
N ASP A 180 -19.69 -8.90 7.44
CA ASP A 180 -19.23 -10.19 6.91
C ASP A 180 -19.42 -10.23 5.39
N LEU A 181 -18.42 -9.73 4.66
CA LEU A 181 -18.39 -9.67 3.20
C LEU A 181 -17.42 -10.70 2.62
N ASP A 182 -17.87 -11.41 1.60
CA ASP A 182 -17.00 -12.18 0.74
C ASP A 182 -16.29 -11.24 -0.25
N TYR A 183 -15.11 -10.73 0.17
CA TYR A 183 -14.29 -9.81 -0.65
C TYR A 183 -13.89 -10.41 -1.98
N ALA A 184 -13.61 -11.71 -2.03
CA ALA A 184 -13.30 -12.39 -3.27
C ALA A 184 -14.47 -12.32 -4.27
N LYS A 185 -15.69 -12.42 -3.75
CA LYS A 185 -16.92 -12.29 -4.53
C LYS A 185 -17.12 -10.86 -5.05
N ILE A 186 -16.89 -9.85 -4.20
CA ILE A 186 -16.98 -8.44 -4.60
C ILE A 186 -15.96 -8.14 -5.71
N VAL A 187 -14.70 -8.49 -5.50
CA VAL A 187 -13.65 -8.31 -6.50
C VAL A 187 -14.00 -9.02 -7.81
N ARG A 188 -14.50 -10.25 -7.74
CA ARG A 188 -14.95 -11.01 -8.92
C ARG A 188 -16.08 -10.28 -9.64
N TYR A 189 -17.08 -9.76 -8.93
CA TYR A 189 -18.16 -8.99 -9.56
C TYR A 189 -17.67 -7.70 -10.18
N VAL A 190 -16.83 -6.93 -9.50
CA VAL A 190 -16.26 -5.69 -10.05
C VAL A 190 -15.46 -6.00 -11.32
N THR A 191 -14.61 -7.03 -11.31
CA THR A 191 -13.86 -7.42 -12.51
C THR A 191 -14.76 -7.96 -13.63
N GLN A 192 -15.85 -8.66 -13.32
CA GLN A 192 -16.83 -9.12 -14.33
C GLN A 192 -17.61 -7.96 -14.94
N LEU A 193 -18.05 -6.97 -14.14
CA LEU A 193 -18.71 -5.76 -14.63
C LEU A 193 -17.82 -4.93 -15.57
N LEU A 194 -16.51 -5.00 -15.36
CA LEU A 194 -15.53 -4.30 -16.17
C LEU A 194 -15.04 -5.13 -17.37
N ARG A 195 -15.47 -6.41 -17.50
CA ARG A 195 -15.19 -7.24 -18.67
C ARG A 195 -16.14 -6.89 -19.82
N PRO A 196 -15.65 -6.98 -21.07
CA PRO A 196 -16.55 -6.95 -22.22
C PRO A 196 -17.56 -8.09 -22.14
N ALA A 197 -18.78 -7.83 -22.55
CA ALA A 197 -19.76 -8.88 -22.77
C ALA A 197 -19.24 -9.81 -23.86
N VAL A 198 -19.02 -11.08 -23.53
CA VAL A 198 -18.78 -12.10 -24.55
C VAL A 198 -20.12 -12.34 -25.24
N SER A 199 -20.21 -11.93 -26.49
CA SER A 199 -21.34 -12.22 -27.36
C SER A 199 -21.38 -13.68 -27.77
#